data_971781f22d20373902e839b5652896aa
#
_entry.id   971781f22d20373902e839b5652896aa
#
_cell.length_a   1.000
_cell.length_b   1.000
_cell.length_c   1.000
_cell.angle_alpha   90.00
_cell.angle_beta   90.00
_cell.angle_gamma   90.00
#
_symmetry.space_group_name_H-M   'P 1'
#
loop_
_entity.id
_entity.type
_entity.pdbx_description
1 polymer ?
#
loop_
_entity_poly.entity_id
_entity_poly.type
_entity_poly.pdbx_seq_one_letter_code
_entity_poly.pdbx_strand_id
1 'polypeptide(L)'
;VKGIEGMDTEHMGFVLERLLNYETLNLSRYLIVPNYNVLFLEETREFVRKCRNIVTQEMVQKNTKERFAAVLAKNLLFNIRYLLDGYSTLQLSNMVPNNMPAILVAAGPSLNKNIHELRRAKGKAFIIAVDTAIKPLLNAGIVPDMFVIVDGKKPLELVKIDGADQIPLMPTIEAASEVLSYHKGMKFFYTEGFKLVDTILFRYCPAESLV
;
A
#
# COMPACT_ATOMS: atom_id res chain seq x y z
N VAL A 1 28.29 -12.39 11.17
CA VAL A 1 27.80 -11.12 10.63
C VAL A 1 28.68 -10.80 9.44
N LYS A 2 28.20 -10.91 8.23
CA LYS A 2 28.91 -10.38 7.06
C LYS A 2 28.90 -8.85 7.22
N GLY A 3 30.09 -8.22 7.15
CA GLY A 3 30.24 -6.79 7.28
C GLY A 3 29.42 -6.05 6.22
N ILE A 4 28.97 -4.88 6.60
CA ILE A 4 28.25 -3.93 5.71
C ILE A 4 29.28 -3.02 5.00
N GLU A 5 30.56 -3.43 5.00
CA GLU A 5 31.66 -2.70 4.39
C GLU A 5 31.39 -2.53 2.89
N GLY A 6 31.34 -1.26 2.44
CA GLY A 6 31.11 -0.91 1.05
C GLY A 6 29.64 -0.88 0.58
N MET A 7 28.67 -1.07 1.46
CA MET A 7 27.26 -0.85 1.12
C MET A 7 26.97 0.64 1.06
N ASP A 8 26.31 1.06 -0.03
CA ASP A 8 25.73 2.39 -0.08
C ASP A 8 24.60 2.55 0.98
N THR A 9 24.21 3.78 1.24
CA THR A 9 23.23 4.10 2.28
C THR A 9 21.85 3.52 2.00
N GLU A 10 21.52 3.23 0.76
CA GLU A 10 20.24 2.66 0.33
C GLU A 10 20.19 1.15 0.59
N HIS A 11 21.25 0.43 0.23
CA HIS A 11 21.41 -1.00 0.52
C HIS A 11 21.45 -1.27 2.04
N MET A 12 22.11 -0.40 2.80
CA MET A 12 22.14 -0.50 4.27
C MET A 12 20.74 -0.33 4.88
N GLY A 13 19.93 0.59 4.33
CA GLY A 13 18.53 0.76 4.72
C GLY A 13 17.74 -0.54 4.57
N PHE A 14 17.81 -1.15 3.41
CA PHE A 14 17.11 -2.40 3.11
C PHE A 14 17.54 -3.58 4.02
N VAL A 15 18.82 -3.71 4.32
CA VAL A 15 19.33 -4.74 5.24
C VAL A 15 18.84 -4.49 6.66
N LEU A 16 18.85 -3.23 7.11
CA LEU A 16 18.38 -2.87 8.45
C LEU A 16 16.86 -3.09 8.60
N GLU A 17 16.04 -2.77 7.61
CA GLU A 17 14.61 -3.05 7.63
C GLU A 17 14.30 -4.55 7.76
N ARG A 18 15.09 -5.41 7.12
CA ARG A 18 14.95 -6.86 7.27
C ARG A 18 15.42 -7.41 8.62
N LEU A 19 16.39 -6.76 9.24
CA LEU A 19 16.95 -7.18 10.54
C LEU A 19 16.16 -6.61 11.72
N LEU A 20 15.65 -5.38 11.60
CA LEU A 20 14.89 -4.66 12.62
C LEU A 20 13.39 -4.78 12.39
N ASN A 21 12.94 -5.99 12.10
CA ASN A 21 11.51 -6.25 11.99
C ASN A 21 10.82 -6.27 13.36
N TYR A 22 9.50 -6.30 13.34
CA TYR A 22 8.64 -6.32 14.52
C TYR A 22 9.03 -7.37 15.59
N GLU A 23 9.45 -8.57 15.17
CA GLU A 23 9.78 -9.68 16.09
C GLU A 23 11.14 -9.48 16.76
N THR A 24 12.10 -8.88 16.06
CA THR A 24 13.47 -8.72 16.50
C THR A 24 13.75 -7.39 17.19
N LEU A 25 12.83 -6.42 17.08
CA LEU A 25 13.02 -5.05 17.54
C LEU A 25 13.45 -4.95 19.01
N ASN A 26 12.80 -5.71 19.89
CA ASN A 26 13.10 -5.71 21.33
C ASN A 26 14.40 -6.45 21.69
N LEU A 27 14.91 -7.27 20.77
CA LEU A 27 16.12 -8.06 20.94
C LEU A 27 17.35 -7.39 20.32
N SER A 28 17.13 -6.40 19.45
CA SER A 28 18.19 -5.74 18.70
C SER A 28 18.96 -4.74 19.58
N ARG A 29 20.26 -4.77 19.46
CA ARG A 29 21.19 -3.80 20.07
C ARG A 29 22.20 -3.40 19.01
N TYR A 30 22.56 -2.13 18.97
CA TYR A 30 23.70 -1.67 18.18
C TYR A 30 24.81 -1.21 19.12
N LEU A 31 26.02 -1.54 18.75
CA LEU A 31 27.22 -1.13 19.46
C LEU A 31 28.08 -0.32 18.50
N ILE A 32 28.52 0.84 18.93
CA ILE A 32 29.47 1.66 18.18
C ILE A 32 30.87 1.29 18.67
N VAL A 33 31.72 0.89 17.73
CA VAL A 33 33.15 0.59 18.07
C VAL A 33 33.78 1.88 18.63
N PRO A 34 34.58 1.78 19.71
CA PRO A 34 35.30 2.93 20.28
C PRO A 34 36.01 3.72 19.19
N ASN A 35 35.94 5.05 19.29
CA ASN A 35 36.52 6.04 18.35
C ASN A 35 35.81 6.17 16.96
N TYR A 36 34.90 5.29 16.59
CA TYR A 36 34.14 5.48 15.32
C TYR A 36 33.32 6.76 15.32
N ASN A 37 32.76 7.13 16.45
CA ASN A 37 32.04 8.38 16.66
C ASN A 37 32.95 9.62 16.59
N VAL A 38 34.27 9.45 16.61
CA VAL A 38 35.24 10.55 16.46
C VAL A 38 35.80 10.59 15.06
N LEU A 39 36.16 9.42 14.49
CA LEU A 39 36.80 9.31 13.18
C LEU A 39 35.79 9.42 12.03
N PHE A 40 34.56 8.93 12.26
CA PHE A 40 33.46 8.86 11.24
C PHE A 40 32.17 9.43 11.84
N LEU A 41 32.26 10.68 12.30
CA LEU A 41 31.19 11.30 13.07
C LEU A 41 29.88 11.41 12.28
N GLU A 42 29.93 11.85 11.05
CA GLU A 42 28.74 12.09 10.23
C GLU A 42 28.11 10.77 9.78
N GLU A 43 28.89 9.80 9.37
CA GLU A 43 28.44 8.46 8.99
C GLU A 43 27.79 7.75 10.18
N THR A 44 28.40 7.88 11.36
CA THR A 44 27.85 7.30 12.59
C THR A 44 26.53 7.94 12.97
N ARG A 45 26.41 9.27 12.86
CA ARG A 45 25.18 10.00 13.12
C ARG A 45 24.07 9.60 12.13
N GLU A 46 24.41 9.50 10.86
CA GLU A 46 23.46 9.09 9.82
C GLU A 46 22.96 7.67 10.04
N PHE A 47 23.85 6.74 10.35
CA PHE A 47 23.51 5.36 10.68
C PHE A 47 22.55 5.28 11.88
N VAL A 48 22.89 5.94 12.99
CA VAL A 48 22.03 5.96 14.19
C VAL A 48 20.67 6.59 13.88
N ARG A 49 20.64 7.65 13.09
CA ARG A 49 19.39 8.29 12.65
C ARG A 49 18.52 7.34 11.84
N LYS A 50 19.10 6.61 10.88
CA LYS A 50 18.38 5.60 10.07
C LYS A 50 17.84 4.47 10.95
N CYS A 51 18.66 3.88 11.81
CA CYS A 51 18.20 2.86 12.75
C CYS A 51 17.03 3.35 13.61
N ARG A 52 17.13 4.56 14.15
CA ARG A 52 16.08 5.16 14.98
C ARG A 52 14.78 5.36 14.20
N ASN A 53 14.87 5.83 12.96
CA ASN A 53 13.69 6.00 12.09
C ASN A 53 13.00 4.68 11.80
N ILE A 54 13.75 3.64 11.44
CA ILE A 54 13.23 2.28 11.19
C ILE A 54 12.52 1.75 12.45
N VAL A 55 13.19 1.82 13.60
CA VAL A 55 12.59 1.40 14.89
C VAL A 55 11.29 2.16 15.16
N THR A 56 11.28 3.47 14.95
CA THR A 56 10.07 4.29 15.17
C THR A 56 8.93 3.89 14.24
N GLN A 57 9.22 3.67 12.96
CA GLN A 57 8.22 3.23 11.98
C GLN A 57 7.63 1.86 12.34
N GLU A 58 8.48 0.89 12.69
CA GLU A 58 8.05 -0.43 13.13
C GLU A 58 7.18 -0.38 14.40
N MET A 59 7.55 0.47 15.38
CA MET A 59 6.74 0.67 16.59
C MET A 59 5.38 1.29 16.28
N VAL A 60 5.32 2.26 15.37
CA VAL A 60 4.06 2.88 14.94
C VAL A 60 3.17 1.85 14.24
N GLN A 61 3.72 1.05 13.33
CA GLN A 61 2.99 -0.01 12.65
C GLN A 61 2.46 -1.05 13.64
N LYS A 62 3.31 -1.49 14.58
CA LYS A 62 2.92 -2.41 15.64
C LYS A 62 1.75 -1.89 16.44
N ASN A 63 1.88 -0.69 17.01
CA ASN A 63 0.85 -0.09 17.84
C ASN A 63 -0.47 0.09 17.06
N THR A 64 -0.38 0.44 15.76
CA THR A 64 -1.54 0.55 14.89
C THR A 64 -2.22 -0.79 14.69
N LYS A 65 -1.45 -1.84 14.36
CA LYS A 65 -1.99 -3.20 14.19
C LYS A 65 -2.60 -3.73 15.48
N GLU A 66 -1.94 -3.59 16.63
CA GLU A 66 -2.47 -4.03 17.92
C GLU A 66 -3.76 -3.29 18.29
N ARG A 67 -3.78 -1.97 18.13
CA ARG A 67 -4.96 -1.13 18.43
C ARG A 67 -6.17 -1.48 17.57
N PHE A 68 -5.94 -1.89 16.33
CA PHE A 68 -7.01 -2.16 15.37
C PHE A 68 -7.21 -3.65 15.07
N ALA A 69 -6.45 -4.53 15.72
CA ALA A 69 -6.43 -5.98 15.44
C ALA A 69 -7.83 -6.60 15.32
N ALA A 70 -8.72 -6.29 16.25
CA ALA A 70 -10.09 -6.84 16.24
C ALA A 70 -10.90 -6.39 15.01
N VAL A 71 -10.76 -5.13 14.61
CA VAL A 71 -11.45 -4.59 13.43
C VAL A 71 -10.86 -5.15 12.15
N LEU A 72 -9.53 -5.20 12.05
CA LEU A 72 -8.83 -5.74 10.88
C LEU A 72 -9.13 -7.23 10.69
N ALA A 73 -9.09 -8.02 11.77
CA ALA A 73 -9.44 -9.44 11.75
C ALA A 73 -10.91 -9.66 11.34
N LYS A 74 -11.84 -8.84 11.87
CA LYS A 74 -13.25 -8.89 11.46
C LYS A 74 -13.39 -8.58 9.97
N ASN A 75 -12.75 -7.53 9.49
CA ASN A 75 -12.79 -7.16 8.08
C ASN A 75 -12.22 -8.27 7.20
N LEU A 76 -11.05 -8.83 7.56
CA LEU A 76 -10.43 -9.93 6.83
C LEU A 76 -11.40 -11.09 6.66
N LEU A 77 -11.98 -11.59 7.77
CA LEU A 77 -12.91 -12.72 7.74
C LEU A 77 -14.16 -12.40 6.89
N PHE A 78 -14.67 -11.18 6.98
CA PHE A 78 -15.83 -10.75 6.22
C PHE A 78 -15.53 -10.55 4.73
N ASN A 79 -14.34 -10.08 4.41
CA ASN A 79 -13.95 -9.77 3.05
C ASN A 79 -13.47 -10.98 2.23
N ILE A 80 -13.19 -12.14 2.88
CA ILE A 80 -12.80 -13.37 2.17
C ILE A 80 -13.80 -13.72 1.05
N ARG A 81 -15.09 -13.52 1.25
CA ARG A 81 -16.11 -13.77 0.22
C ARG A 81 -15.88 -12.92 -1.05
N TYR A 82 -15.47 -11.66 -0.89
CA TYR A 82 -15.15 -10.78 -2.02
C TYR A 82 -13.82 -11.13 -2.67
N LEU A 83 -12.89 -11.72 -1.89
CA LEU A 83 -11.64 -12.25 -2.43
C LEU A 83 -11.89 -13.45 -3.34
N LEU A 84 -12.82 -14.33 -2.96
CA LEU A 84 -13.17 -15.54 -3.75
C LEU A 84 -13.87 -15.19 -5.07
N ASP A 85 -14.65 -14.10 -5.07
CA ASP A 85 -15.37 -13.60 -6.25
C ASP A 85 -14.59 -12.49 -6.99
N GLY A 86 -13.41 -12.13 -6.49
CA GLY A 86 -12.59 -11.04 -7.01
C GLY A 86 -11.47 -11.51 -7.93
N TYR A 87 -10.60 -10.59 -8.26
CA TYR A 87 -9.45 -10.79 -9.13
C TYR A 87 -8.15 -10.57 -8.37
N SER A 88 -7.07 -11.19 -8.81
CA SER A 88 -5.72 -10.82 -8.37
C SER A 88 -5.23 -9.59 -9.14
N THR A 89 -4.45 -8.74 -8.48
CA THR A 89 -3.74 -7.63 -9.17
C THR A 89 -2.79 -8.12 -10.27
N LEU A 90 -2.34 -9.38 -10.21
CA LEU A 90 -1.56 -9.99 -11.27
C LEU A 90 -2.35 -10.09 -12.59
N GLN A 91 -3.67 -10.27 -12.50
CA GLN A 91 -4.56 -10.31 -13.67
C GLN A 91 -4.75 -8.92 -14.31
N LEU A 92 -4.49 -7.84 -13.55
CA LEU A 92 -4.58 -6.49 -14.06
C LEU A 92 -3.58 -6.25 -15.21
N SER A 93 -2.42 -6.92 -15.20
CA SER A 93 -1.44 -6.84 -16.27
C SER A 93 -1.97 -7.28 -17.64
N ASN A 94 -2.99 -8.16 -17.65
CA ASN A 94 -3.66 -8.61 -18.88
C ASN A 94 -4.70 -7.60 -19.39
N MET A 95 -5.14 -6.68 -18.54
CA MET A 95 -6.16 -5.69 -18.85
C MET A 95 -5.59 -4.32 -19.21
N VAL A 96 -4.35 -4.04 -18.82
CA VAL A 96 -3.68 -2.76 -19.06
C VAL A 96 -2.54 -2.97 -20.06
N PRO A 97 -2.48 -2.19 -21.15
CA PRO A 97 -1.38 -2.29 -22.11
C PRO A 97 -0.01 -2.13 -21.45
N ASN A 98 0.94 -3.00 -21.77
CA ASN A 98 2.27 -3.06 -21.15
C ASN A 98 3.06 -1.73 -21.16
N ASN A 99 2.79 -0.86 -22.14
CA ASN A 99 3.48 0.42 -22.29
C ASN A 99 2.64 1.62 -21.83
N MET A 100 1.49 1.38 -21.21
CA MET A 100 0.65 2.46 -20.71
C MET A 100 1.24 3.03 -19.41
N PRO A 101 1.59 4.33 -19.36
CA PRO A 101 2.06 4.92 -18.12
C PRO A 101 0.95 4.95 -17.07
N ALA A 102 1.31 4.80 -15.79
CA ALA A 102 0.37 4.92 -14.67
C ALA A 102 0.54 6.28 -13.97
N ILE A 103 -0.58 6.88 -13.58
CA ILE A 103 -0.61 8.11 -12.79
C ILE A 103 -1.30 7.81 -11.47
N LEU A 104 -0.55 7.89 -10.36
CA LEU A 104 -1.10 7.77 -9.02
C LEU A 104 -1.57 9.14 -8.52
N VAL A 105 -2.85 9.25 -8.17
CA VAL A 105 -3.48 10.51 -7.74
C VAL A 105 -3.85 10.43 -6.26
N ALA A 106 -3.27 11.33 -5.47
CA ALA A 106 -3.59 11.51 -4.05
C ALA A 106 -4.24 12.88 -3.81
N ALA A 107 -5.03 13.00 -2.73
CA ALA A 107 -5.75 14.22 -2.37
C ALA A 107 -4.87 15.27 -1.66
N GLY A 108 -3.63 15.46 -2.12
CA GLY A 108 -2.77 16.53 -1.61
C GLY A 108 -3.18 17.91 -2.16
N PRO A 109 -2.70 19.01 -1.55
CA PRO A 109 -3.00 20.39 -2.01
C PRO A 109 -2.59 20.65 -3.46
N SER A 110 -1.59 19.92 -3.97
CA SER A 110 -1.14 20.01 -5.36
C SER A 110 -2.19 19.52 -6.36
N LEU A 111 -3.09 18.58 -5.96
CA LEU A 111 -4.13 18.09 -6.85
C LEU A 111 -5.03 19.22 -7.36
N ASN A 112 -5.40 20.16 -6.49
CA ASN A 112 -6.22 21.29 -6.88
C ASN A 112 -5.60 22.15 -7.98
N LYS A 113 -4.27 22.18 -8.07
CA LYS A 113 -3.55 22.95 -9.08
C LYS A 113 -3.48 22.23 -10.44
N ASN A 114 -3.42 20.88 -10.41
CA ASN A 114 -3.12 20.08 -11.60
C ASN A 114 -4.28 19.17 -12.04
N ILE A 115 -5.41 19.17 -11.33
CA ILE A 115 -6.51 18.24 -11.58
C ILE A 115 -7.02 18.32 -13.03
N HIS A 116 -7.03 19.51 -13.64
CA HIS A 116 -7.48 19.71 -15.01
C HIS A 116 -6.57 19.03 -16.05
N GLU A 117 -5.28 18.84 -15.73
CA GLU A 117 -4.34 18.16 -16.64
C GLU A 117 -4.65 16.66 -16.76
N LEU A 118 -5.25 16.06 -15.72
CA LEU A 118 -5.63 14.65 -15.75
C LEU A 118 -6.66 14.33 -16.83
N ARG A 119 -7.49 15.31 -17.27
CA ARG A 119 -8.38 15.13 -18.40
C ARG A 119 -7.63 14.82 -19.69
N ARG A 120 -6.43 15.41 -19.87
CA ARG A 120 -5.57 15.20 -21.04
C ARG A 120 -4.86 13.85 -21.00
N ALA A 121 -4.70 13.29 -19.79
CA ALA A 121 -4.10 11.99 -19.56
C ALA A 121 -5.08 10.82 -19.75
N LYS A 122 -6.40 11.07 -19.64
CA LYS A 122 -7.42 10.01 -19.80
C LYS A 122 -7.30 9.32 -21.16
N GLY A 123 -7.24 7.98 -21.13
CA GLY A 123 -7.00 7.14 -22.31
C GLY A 123 -5.54 7.07 -22.80
N LYS A 124 -4.62 7.86 -22.19
CA LYS A 124 -3.18 7.84 -22.49
C LYS A 124 -2.35 7.33 -21.32
N ALA A 125 -2.92 7.32 -20.14
CA ALA A 125 -2.36 6.80 -18.91
C ALA A 125 -3.43 6.08 -18.11
N PHE A 126 -3.04 5.08 -17.32
CA PHE A 126 -3.89 4.40 -16.37
C PHE A 126 -3.94 5.22 -15.07
N ILE A 127 -5.08 5.81 -14.76
CA ILE A 127 -5.25 6.71 -13.61
C ILE A 127 -5.71 5.91 -12.40
N ILE A 128 -4.86 5.83 -11.40
CA ILE A 128 -5.14 5.17 -10.12
C ILE A 128 -5.32 6.26 -9.05
N ALA A 129 -6.46 6.30 -8.41
CA ALA A 129 -6.73 7.26 -7.34
C ALA A 129 -6.67 6.59 -5.96
N VAL A 130 -6.16 7.28 -4.95
CA VAL A 130 -6.42 6.87 -3.57
C VAL A 130 -7.85 7.26 -3.18
N ASP A 131 -8.42 6.60 -2.20
CA ASP A 131 -9.80 6.77 -1.76
C ASP A 131 -10.23 8.23 -1.52
N THR A 132 -9.35 9.03 -0.91
CA THR A 132 -9.60 10.46 -0.64
C THR A 132 -9.60 11.34 -1.89
N ALA A 133 -8.98 10.87 -2.99
CA ALA A 133 -8.92 11.60 -4.25
C ALA A 133 -10.16 11.37 -5.14
N ILE A 134 -10.99 10.37 -4.84
CA ILE A 134 -12.17 10.03 -5.64
C ILE A 134 -13.14 11.21 -5.74
N LYS A 135 -13.51 11.81 -4.62
CA LYS A 135 -14.46 12.93 -4.59
C LYS A 135 -13.99 14.13 -5.43
N PRO A 136 -12.79 14.68 -5.24
CA PRO A 136 -12.34 15.78 -6.08
C PRO A 136 -12.22 15.42 -7.56
N LEU A 137 -11.84 14.19 -7.92
CA LEU A 137 -11.77 13.76 -9.30
C LEU A 137 -13.14 13.70 -9.96
N LEU A 138 -14.13 13.05 -9.34
CA LEU A 138 -15.48 12.95 -9.86
C LEU A 138 -16.15 14.32 -9.96
N ASN A 139 -15.95 15.21 -8.98
CA ASN A 139 -16.42 16.59 -9.02
C ASN A 139 -15.80 17.39 -10.20
N ALA A 140 -14.57 17.05 -10.59
CA ALA A 140 -13.92 17.63 -11.76
C ALA A 140 -14.33 16.96 -13.09
N GLY A 141 -15.24 15.97 -13.05
CA GLY A 141 -15.67 15.19 -14.20
C GLY A 141 -14.60 14.22 -14.72
N ILE A 142 -13.69 13.78 -13.82
CA ILE A 142 -12.62 12.84 -14.15
C ILE A 142 -12.91 11.53 -13.43
N VAL A 143 -13.23 10.49 -14.20
CA VAL A 143 -13.41 9.13 -13.67
C VAL A 143 -12.06 8.43 -13.76
N PRO A 144 -11.42 8.06 -12.64
CA PRO A 144 -10.18 7.28 -12.67
C PRO A 144 -10.46 5.87 -13.20
N ASP A 145 -9.41 5.17 -13.63
CA ASP A 145 -9.53 3.81 -14.14
C ASP A 145 -9.61 2.79 -13.00
N MET A 146 -9.10 3.18 -11.84
CA MET A 146 -9.13 2.38 -10.60
C MET A 146 -8.96 3.29 -9.38
N PHE A 147 -9.46 2.85 -8.22
CA PHE A 147 -9.07 3.47 -6.97
C PHE A 147 -8.69 2.45 -5.89
N VAL A 148 -7.85 2.89 -4.96
CA VAL A 148 -7.26 2.05 -3.92
C VAL A 148 -7.84 2.40 -2.57
N ILE A 149 -8.15 1.39 -1.76
CA ILE A 149 -8.55 1.54 -0.37
C ILE A 149 -7.78 0.57 0.52
N VAL A 150 -7.13 1.10 1.55
CA VAL A 150 -6.33 0.32 2.51
C VAL A 150 -6.84 0.46 3.95
N ASP A 151 -7.61 1.51 4.24
CA ASP A 151 -8.04 1.82 5.60
C ASP A 151 -9.17 0.89 6.07
N GLY A 152 -8.88 0.08 7.08
CA GLY A 152 -9.86 -0.83 7.71
C GLY A 152 -10.98 -0.13 8.49
N LYS A 153 -10.87 1.17 8.72
CA LYS A 153 -11.87 2.01 9.41
C LYS A 153 -12.43 3.12 8.54
N LYS A 154 -12.24 3.05 7.23
CA LYS A 154 -12.75 4.07 6.31
C LYS A 154 -14.25 4.21 6.44
N PRO A 155 -14.78 5.39 6.83
CA PRO A 155 -16.21 5.62 6.83
C PRO A 155 -16.78 5.52 5.41
N LEU A 156 -17.88 4.79 5.27
CA LEU A 156 -18.52 4.57 3.96
C LEU A 156 -18.93 5.89 3.30
N GLU A 157 -19.36 6.87 4.08
CA GLU A 157 -19.83 8.19 3.60
C GLU A 157 -18.76 8.95 2.82
N LEU A 158 -17.48 8.68 3.10
CA LEU A 158 -16.36 9.35 2.41
C LEU A 158 -16.11 8.78 0.99
N VAL A 159 -16.60 7.59 0.71
CA VAL A 159 -16.47 6.92 -0.60
C VAL A 159 -17.81 6.67 -1.28
N LYS A 160 -18.93 6.91 -0.58
CA LYS A 160 -20.28 6.85 -1.12
C LYS A 160 -20.57 8.10 -1.96
N ILE A 161 -20.07 8.08 -3.19
CA ILE A 161 -20.16 9.15 -4.16
C ILE A 161 -20.78 8.56 -5.42
N ASP A 162 -21.68 9.31 -6.05
CA ASP A 162 -22.36 8.85 -7.26
C ASP A 162 -21.36 8.43 -8.34
N GLY A 163 -21.50 7.21 -8.81
CA GLY A 163 -20.63 6.61 -9.83
C GLY A 163 -19.33 6.01 -9.29
N ALA A 164 -18.96 6.25 -8.03
CA ALA A 164 -17.73 5.66 -7.45
C ALA A 164 -17.85 4.15 -7.24
N ASP A 165 -19.05 3.65 -6.96
CA ASP A 165 -19.32 2.25 -6.69
C ASP A 165 -19.11 1.31 -7.90
N GLN A 166 -18.96 1.86 -9.10
CA GLN A 166 -18.74 1.12 -10.35
C GLN A 166 -17.27 1.15 -10.81
N ILE A 167 -16.46 2.06 -10.27
CA ILE A 167 -15.04 2.18 -10.65
C ILE A 167 -14.29 0.96 -10.11
N PRO A 168 -13.42 0.29 -10.89
CA PRO A 168 -12.60 -0.80 -10.39
C PRO A 168 -11.90 -0.44 -9.08
N LEU A 169 -12.00 -1.31 -8.08
CA LEU A 169 -11.48 -1.10 -6.72
C LEU A 169 -10.29 -2.03 -6.47
N MET A 170 -9.22 -1.48 -5.90
CA MET A 170 -8.09 -2.24 -5.39
C MET A 170 -8.07 -2.15 -3.86
N PRO A 171 -8.74 -3.07 -3.15
CA PRO A 171 -8.76 -3.05 -1.70
C PRO A 171 -7.65 -3.93 -1.12
N THR A 172 -7.20 -3.61 0.12
CA THR A 172 -6.59 -4.62 0.97
C THR A 172 -7.67 -5.58 1.49
N ILE A 173 -7.27 -6.78 1.89
CA ILE A 173 -8.22 -7.70 2.51
C ILE A 173 -8.78 -7.18 3.84
N GLU A 174 -8.02 -6.33 4.52
CA GLU A 174 -8.38 -5.71 5.79
C GLU A 174 -9.12 -4.38 5.64
N ALA A 175 -9.36 -3.90 4.41
CA ALA A 175 -10.10 -2.66 4.18
C ALA A 175 -11.52 -2.72 4.73
N ALA A 176 -12.12 -1.55 4.99
CA ALA A 176 -13.43 -1.45 5.61
C ALA A 176 -14.48 -2.29 4.88
N SER A 177 -15.02 -3.30 5.55
CA SER A 177 -15.95 -4.27 4.96
C SER A 177 -17.26 -3.65 4.46
N GLU A 178 -17.67 -2.52 5.05
CA GLU A 178 -18.85 -1.76 4.60
C GLU A 178 -18.62 -1.16 3.22
N VAL A 179 -17.40 -0.70 2.93
CA VAL A 179 -17.05 -0.16 1.60
C VAL A 179 -17.05 -1.27 0.57
N LEU A 180 -16.47 -2.44 0.88
CA LEU A 180 -16.45 -3.59 -0.04
C LEU A 180 -17.87 -4.11 -0.31
N SER A 181 -18.74 -4.08 0.70
CA SER A 181 -20.16 -4.47 0.57
C SER A 181 -20.96 -3.51 -0.31
N TYR A 182 -20.71 -2.23 -0.20
CA TYR A 182 -21.37 -1.19 -0.98
C TYR A 182 -20.91 -1.19 -2.44
N HIS A 183 -19.64 -1.48 -2.65
CA HIS A 183 -18.99 -1.40 -3.96
C HIS A 183 -19.43 -2.53 -4.90
N LYS A 184 -19.87 -2.18 -6.11
CA LYS A 184 -20.40 -3.11 -7.12
C LYS A 184 -19.42 -3.45 -8.23
N GLY A 185 -18.45 -2.56 -8.48
CA GLY A 185 -17.43 -2.75 -9.51
C GLY A 185 -16.48 -3.90 -9.21
N MET A 186 -15.63 -4.23 -10.18
CA MET A 186 -14.59 -5.25 -10.03
C MET A 186 -13.66 -4.93 -8.86
N LYS A 187 -13.23 -5.97 -8.15
CA LYS A 187 -12.31 -5.86 -7.02
C LYS A 187 -11.03 -6.64 -7.31
N PHE A 188 -9.89 -5.94 -7.27
CA PHE A 188 -8.57 -6.50 -7.53
C PHE A 188 -7.77 -6.53 -6.23
N PHE A 189 -7.59 -7.73 -5.66
CA PHE A 189 -6.85 -7.89 -4.42
C PHE A 189 -5.36 -8.09 -4.70
N TYR A 190 -4.51 -7.50 -3.86
CA TYR A 190 -3.07 -7.71 -3.89
C TYR A 190 -2.58 -8.46 -2.65
N THR A 191 -1.41 -9.07 -2.77
CA THR A 191 -0.80 -9.83 -1.69
C THR A 191 -0.11 -8.88 -0.72
N GLU A 192 -0.32 -9.08 0.58
CA GLU A 192 0.30 -8.31 1.66
C GLU A 192 1.17 -9.19 2.57
N GLY A 193 1.54 -10.39 2.10
CA GLY A 193 2.26 -11.37 2.90
C GLY A 193 1.38 -12.16 3.86
N PHE A 194 0.06 -12.06 3.74
CA PHE A 194 -0.87 -12.95 4.45
C PHE A 194 -0.94 -14.29 3.74
N LYS A 195 -0.31 -15.33 4.29
CA LYS A 195 -0.26 -16.67 3.68
C LYS A 195 -1.62 -17.19 3.24
N LEU A 196 -2.67 -16.93 4.02
CA LEU A 196 -4.03 -17.35 3.69
C LEU A 196 -4.53 -16.65 2.41
N VAL A 197 -4.39 -15.34 2.34
CA VAL A 197 -4.80 -14.52 1.19
C VAL A 197 -4.00 -14.90 -0.05
N ASP A 198 -2.69 -15.00 0.10
CA ASP A 198 -1.77 -15.38 -0.99
C ASP A 198 -2.14 -16.77 -1.53
N THR A 199 -2.42 -17.74 -0.64
CA THR A 199 -2.84 -19.10 -1.04
C THR A 199 -4.16 -19.07 -1.81
N ILE A 200 -5.14 -18.26 -1.37
CA ILE A 200 -6.43 -18.12 -2.06
C ILE A 200 -6.22 -17.47 -3.43
N LEU A 201 -5.48 -16.38 -3.50
CA LEU A 201 -5.22 -15.66 -4.76
C LEU A 201 -4.49 -16.57 -5.78
N PHE A 202 -3.47 -17.29 -5.35
CA PHE A 202 -2.72 -18.19 -6.25
C PHE A 202 -3.56 -19.41 -6.71
N ARG A 203 -4.47 -19.91 -5.86
CA ARG A 203 -5.23 -21.12 -6.17
C ARG A 203 -6.49 -20.84 -6.98
N TYR A 204 -7.19 -19.75 -6.68
CA TYR A 204 -8.52 -19.46 -7.23
C TYR A 204 -8.54 -18.26 -8.20
N CYS A 205 -7.51 -17.42 -8.20
CA CYS A 205 -7.39 -16.29 -9.10
C CYS A 205 -6.03 -16.31 -9.83
N PRO A 206 -5.69 -17.37 -10.58
CA PRO A 206 -4.43 -17.43 -11.30
C PRO A 206 -4.39 -16.33 -12.37
N ALA A 207 -3.19 -15.81 -12.64
CA ALA A 207 -2.98 -14.72 -13.61
C ALA A 207 -3.50 -15.05 -15.03
N GLU A 208 -3.58 -16.34 -15.36
CA GLU A 208 -3.99 -16.85 -16.69
C GLU A 208 -5.52 -16.93 -16.88
N SER A 209 -6.33 -16.69 -15.86
CA SER A 209 -7.79 -16.92 -15.91
C SER A 209 -8.63 -15.77 -16.47
N LEU A 210 -8.02 -14.71 -16.95
CA LEU A 210 -8.66 -13.64 -17.72
C LEU A 210 -8.24 -13.72 -19.20
N VAL A 211 -8.81 -14.68 -19.92
CA VAL A 211 -8.81 -14.72 -21.39
C VAL A 211 -10.22 -14.37 -21.88
#